data_323501c9c03fff54c5a4fc9152ee0e2f
#
_entry.id   323501c9c03fff54c5a4fc9152ee0e2f
#
_cell.length_a   1.000
_cell.length_b   1.000
_cell.length_c   1.000
_cell.angle_alpha   90.00
_cell.angle_beta   90.00
_cell.angle_gamma   90.00
#
_symmetry.space_group_name_H-M   'P 1'
#
loop_
_entity.id
_entity.type
_entity.pdbx_description
1 polymer ?
#
loop_
_entity_poly.entity_id
_entity_poly.type
_entity_poly.pdbx_seq_one_letter_code
_entity_poly.pdbx_strand_id
1 'polypeptide(L)'
;MKYYLHRISHEYELSYALFKNGINSEKYLSLGWSIFRNTDILECARKKDNYSSFENCFASKREDIVRSRWNMWYFAQFKKDDIVVVPLFDGKFAICKVLEPAQSVNILKENTLKGYFDKEKNIQWHNDAFYCDDEKIDIGFVVKVDVLFDNLSRKEYADSALTSRLKIRQTNADITDISNSVKQAIESKKKDKPLNFYDDAIEKLIPEMLNQIVDKLNPDKFEILIKKYTEKLGANATVLSKNQHGKKDYADADVVAFFDNIKVAILIQAKHHKGETNGWAVEQIVNYKKQLEDPNYELDIDADNYTYIPWVISTCEDFSDEAKNKAKDSKIRLINGKEFARMILEQGLQNIDLE
;
A
#
# COMPACT_ATOMS: atom_id res chain seq x y z
N MET A 1 2.12 -17.44 -13.62
CA MET A 1 1.12 -16.46 -13.15
C MET A 1 1.25 -15.22 -14.01
N LYS A 2 0.21 -14.85 -14.72
CA LYS A 2 0.10 -13.63 -15.51
C LYS A 2 -0.95 -12.70 -14.91
N TYR A 3 -0.98 -11.47 -15.39
CA TYR A 3 -1.91 -10.44 -14.96
C TYR A 3 -2.70 -9.95 -16.16
N TYR A 4 -4.01 -9.93 -16.03
CA TYR A 4 -4.91 -9.53 -17.10
C TYR A 4 -5.87 -8.44 -16.64
N LEU A 5 -6.31 -7.62 -17.59
CA LEU A 5 -7.48 -6.78 -17.45
C LEU A 5 -8.65 -7.49 -18.09
N HIS A 6 -9.80 -7.49 -17.43
CA HIS A 6 -11.07 -7.89 -18.00
C HIS A 6 -12.14 -6.83 -17.72
N ARG A 7 -12.74 -6.28 -18.76
CA ARG A 7 -13.82 -5.29 -18.64
C ARG A 7 -15.15 -5.96 -18.90
N ILE A 8 -16.07 -5.87 -17.96
CA ILE A 8 -17.47 -6.25 -18.17
C ILE A 8 -18.08 -5.21 -19.09
N SER A 9 -18.10 -5.47 -20.38
CA SER A 9 -18.47 -4.53 -21.45
C SER A 9 -19.64 -4.99 -22.30
N HIS A 10 -20.16 -6.16 -22.05
CA HIS A 10 -21.20 -6.79 -22.84
C HIS A 10 -22.20 -7.48 -21.93
N GLU A 11 -23.51 -7.43 -22.28
CA GLU A 11 -24.59 -8.06 -21.52
C GLU A 11 -24.49 -7.80 -20.00
N TYR A 12 -24.52 -6.52 -19.65
CA TYR A 12 -24.23 -6.08 -18.27
C TYR A 12 -25.09 -6.79 -17.22
N GLU A 13 -26.39 -6.97 -17.45
CA GLU A 13 -27.29 -7.60 -16.50
C GLU A 13 -26.77 -8.97 -16.07
N LEU A 14 -26.53 -9.87 -17.04
CA LEU A 14 -26.05 -11.21 -16.74
C LEU A 14 -24.58 -11.23 -16.31
N SER A 15 -23.72 -10.46 -16.98
CA SER A 15 -22.29 -10.43 -16.69
C SER A 15 -22.00 -9.96 -15.26
N TYR A 16 -22.70 -8.92 -14.80
CA TYR A 16 -22.58 -8.47 -13.41
C TYR A 16 -23.25 -9.42 -12.42
N ALA A 17 -24.37 -10.05 -12.78
CA ALA A 17 -25.00 -11.08 -11.95
C ALA A 17 -24.05 -12.27 -11.74
N LEU A 18 -23.39 -12.75 -12.79
CA LEU A 18 -22.39 -13.83 -12.72
C LEU A 18 -21.19 -13.44 -11.85
N PHE A 19 -20.73 -12.19 -11.96
CA PHE A 19 -19.59 -11.70 -11.20
C PHE A 19 -19.93 -11.41 -9.75
N LYS A 20 -21.03 -10.73 -9.44
CA LYS A 20 -21.38 -10.28 -8.09
C LYS A 20 -22.10 -11.34 -7.28
N ASN A 21 -23.14 -11.92 -7.85
CA ASN A 21 -23.99 -12.90 -7.17
C ASN A 21 -23.48 -14.33 -7.41
N GLY A 22 -23.00 -14.60 -8.62
CA GLY A 22 -22.55 -15.93 -9.00
C GLY A 22 -23.68 -16.95 -9.14
N ILE A 23 -23.31 -18.20 -9.33
CA ILE A 23 -24.21 -19.36 -9.35
C ILE A 23 -23.69 -20.35 -8.29
N ASN A 24 -24.55 -20.79 -7.38
CA ASN A 24 -24.19 -21.73 -6.31
C ASN A 24 -22.93 -21.28 -5.53
N SER A 25 -22.83 -19.98 -5.23
CA SER A 25 -21.68 -19.32 -4.58
C SER A 25 -20.40 -19.24 -5.45
N GLU A 26 -20.42 -19.74 -6.67
CA GLU A 26 -19.30 -19.66 -7.62
C GLU A 26 -19.43 -18.40 -8.48
N LYS A 27 -18.33 -17.67 -8.64
CA LYS A 27 -18.31 -16.41 -9.40
C LYS A 27 -17.60 -16.56 -10.73
N TYR A 28 -18.11 -15.85 -11.74
CA TYR A 28 -17.64 -15.97 -13.11
C TYR A 28 -17.42 -14.60 -13.76
N LEU A 29 -16.34 -14.49 -14.53
CA LEU A 29 -16.19 -13.47 -15.56
C LEU A 29 -16.72 -14.04 -16.87
N SER A 30 -17.38 -13.22 -17.69
CA SER A 30 -18.03 -13.69 -18.90
C SER A 30 -17.60 -12.90 -20.15
N LEU A 31 -17.68 -13.54 -21.30
CA LEU A 31 -17.39 -12.95 -22.59
C LEU A 31 -18.52 -13.32 -23.59
N GLY A 32 -18.91 -12.38 -24.45
CA GLY A 32 -19.84 -12.58 -25.56
C GLY A 32 -19.40 -13.66 -26.55
N TRP A 33 -19.70 -13.48 -27.82
CA TRP A 33 -19.36 -14.42 -28.91
C TRP A 33 -20.04 -15.77 -28.79
N SER A 34 -21.32 -15.79 -28.44
CA SER A 34 -22.12 -17.01 -28.26
C SER A 34 -22.15 -17.92 -29.49
N ILE A 35 -21.92 -17.38 -30.71
CA ILE A 35 -21.82 -18.15 -31.95
C ILE A 35 -20.68 -19.18 -31.95
N PHE A 36 -19.66 -18.98 -31.12
CA PHE A 36 -18.49 -19.87 -30.98
C PHE A 36 -18.60 -20.84 -29.81
N ARG A 37 -19.61 -20.77 -28.95
CA ARG A 37 -19.72 -21.53 -27.72
C ARG A 37 -19.62 -23.06 -27.86
N ASN A 38 -20.03 -23.57 -29.04
CA ASN A 38 -20.02 -24.99 -29.38
C ASN A 38 -18.89 -25.34 -30.38
N THR A 39 -17.80 -24.57 -30.38
CA THR A 39 -16.61 -24.77 -31.22
C THR A 39 -15.37 -24.92 -30.38
N ASP A 40 -14.29 -25.40 -31.00
CA ASP A 40 -12.96 -25.57 -30.36
C ASP A 40 -12.16 -24.26 -30.32
N ILE A 41 -12.81 -23.10 -30.46
CA ILE A 41 -12.14 -21.80 -30.61
C ILE A 41 -11.20 -21.49 -29.42
N LEU A 42 -11.56 -21.86 -28.19
CA LEU A 42 -10.71 -21.67 -27.01
C LEU A 42 -9.45 -22.55 -27.08
N GLU A 43 -9.58 -23.78 -27.56
CA GLU A 43 -8.46 -24.70 -27.77
C GLU A 43 -7.56 -24.21 -28.89
N CYS A 44 -8.15 -23.75 -30.00
CA CYS A 44 -7.45 -23.14 -31.11
C CYS A 44 -6.65 -21.92 -30.64
N ALA A 45 -7.21 -21.08 -29.77
CA ALA A 45 -6.54 -19.91 -29.21
C ALA A 45 -5.38 -20.28 -28.25
N ARG A 46 -5.38 -21.49 -27.67
CA ARG A 46 -4.31 -21.97 -26.77
C ARG A 46 -3.15 -22.64 -27.48
N LYS A 47 -3.29 -22.96 -28.78
CA LYS A 47 -2.21 -23.55 -29.57
C LYS A 47 -1.06 -22.56 -29.78
N LYS A 48 0.17 -23.09 -29.89
CA LYS A 48 1.38 -22.29 -30.08
C LYS A 48 1.78 -22.17 -31.55
N ASP A 49 0.85 -21.80 -32.42
CA ASP A 49 1.04 -21.76 -33.87
C ASP A 49 0.88 -20.37 -34.48
N ASN A 50 1.39 -19.35 -33.84
CA ASN A 50 1.35 -17.95 -34.31
C ASN A 50 -0.06 -17.47 -34.70
N TYR A 51 -1.08 -17.85 -33.91
CA TYR A 51 -2.48 -17.49 -34.08
C TYR A 51 -3.21 -18.18 -35.23
N SER A 52 -2.53 -18.96 -36.10
CA SER A 52 -3.12 -19.55 -37.30
C SER A 52 -4.35 -20.43 -36.99
N SER A 53 -4.22 -21.32 -35.99
CA SER A 53 -5.36 -22.16 -35.58
C SER A 53 -6.54 -21.35 -35.08
N PHE A 54 -6.31 -20.27 -34.33
CA PHE A 54 -7.37 -19.39 -33.85
C PHE A 54 -8.06 -18.67 -35.01
N GLU A 55 -7.27 -18.09 -35.92
CA GLU A 55 -7.84 -17.35 -37.07
C GLU A 55 -8.61 -18.25 -37.99
N ASN A 56 -8.14 -19.45 -38.28
CA ASN A 56 -8.85 -20.45 -39.10
C ASN A 56 -10.16 -20.87 -38.42
N CYS A 57 -10.14 -21.13 -37.11
CA CYS A 57 -11.36 -21.48 -36.39
C CYS A 57 -12.36 -20.31 -36.34
N PHE A 58 -11.86 -19.07 -36.20
CA PHE A 58 -12.71 -17.89 -36.26
C PHE A 58 -13.34 -17.71 -37.63
N ALA A 59 -12.57 -17.79 -38.69
CA ALA A 59 -13.03 -17.67 -40.07
C ALA A 59 -14.05 -18.73 -40.46
N SER A 60 -14.03 -19.91 -39.87
CA SER A 60 -14.99 -20.99 -40.13
C SER A 60 -16.45 -20.66 -39.76
N LYS A 61 -16.64 -19.64 -38.89
CA LYS A 61 -17.99 -19.23 -38.44
C LYS A 61 -18.30 -17.76 -38.78
N ARG A 62 -17.30 -17.00 -39.16
CA ARG A 62 -17.44 -15.58 -39.45
C ARG A 62 -16.42 -15.13 -40.49
N GLU A 63 -16.91 -14.64 -41.62
CA GLU A 63 -16.08 -14.22 -42.77
C GLU A 63 -15.36 -12.88 -42.48
N ASP A 64 -16.00 -11.97 -41.73
CA ASP A 64 -15.45 -10.68 -41.42
C ASP A 64 -14.43 -10.77 -40.24
N ILE A 65 -13.19 -10.46 -40.53
CA ILE A 65 -12.10 -10.44 -39.54
C ILE A 65 -12.16 -9.14 -38.75
N VAL A 66 -12.83 -9.16 -37.59
CA VAL A 66 -12.95 -8.00 -36.72
C VAL A 66 -11.82 -7.92 -35.68
N ARG A 67 -11.36 -6.71 -35.39
CA ARG A 67 -10.29 -6.47 -34.39
C ARG A 67 -10.68 -6.98 -33.00
N SER A 68 -11.95 -6.93 -32.64
CA SER A 68 -12.48 -7.37 -31.35
C SER A 68 -12.32 -8.88 -31.08
N ARG A 69 -11.99 -9.71 -32.11
CA ARG A 69 -11.65 -11.13 -31.91
C ARG A 69 -10.53 -11.36 -30.93
N TRP A 70 -9.61 -10.42 -30.80
CA TRP A 70 -8.51 -10.50 -29.84
C TRP A 70 -8.97 -10.51 -28.39
N ASN A 71 -10.16 -10.01 -28.08
CA ASN A 71 -10.72 -10.14 -26.73
C ASN A 71 -10.94 -11.63 -26.36
N MET A 72 -11.42 -12.44 -27.33
CA MET A 72 -11.57 -13.88 -27.13
C MET A 72 -10.21 -14.58 -27.04
N TRP A 73 -9.24 -14.18 -27.86
CA TRP A 73 -7.86 -14.67 -27.75
C TRP A 73 -7.30 -14.49 -26.34
N TYR A 74 -7.34 -13.27 -25.79
CA TYR A 74 -6.83 -13.00 -24.44
C TYR A 74 -7.63 -13.75 -23.36
N PHE A 75 -8.94 -13.82 -23.49
CA PHE A 75 -9.80 -14.52 -22.55
C PHE A 75 -9.49 -16.03 -22.50
N ALA A 76 -9.20 -16.64 -23.64
CA ALA A 76 -8.80 -18.04 -23.74
C ALA A 76 -7.45 -18.33 -23.04
N GLN A 77 -6.57 -17.31 -22.88
CA GLN A 77 -5.27 -17.48 -22.24
C GLN A 77 -5.31 -17.52 -20.71
N PHE A 78 -6.44 -17.14 -20.09
CA PHE A 78 -6.55 -17.16 -18.63
C PHE A 78 -6.35 -18.58 -18.09
N LYS A 79 -5.42 -18.72 -17.15
CA LYS A 79 -5.06 -20.00 -16.53
C LYS A 79 -5.27 -19.94 -15.02
N LYS A 80 -5.43 -21.08 -14.40
CA LYS A 80 -5.48 -21.19 -12.94
C LYS A 80 -4.34 -20.42 -12.30
N ASP A 81 -4.63 -19.69 -11.23
CA ASP A 81 -3.75 -18.82 -10.45
C ASP A 81 -3.35 -17.49 -11.14
N ASP A 82 -3.80 -17.21 -12.35
CA ASP A 82 -3.64 -15.88 -12.95
C ASP A 82 -4.50 -14.84 -12.21
N ILE A 83 -4.06 -13.61 -12.23
CA ILE A 83 -4.76 -12.47 -11.60
C ILE A 83 -5.47 -11.66 -12.68
N VAL A 84 -6.75 -11.36 -12.44
CA VAL A 84 -7.57 -10.54 -13.33
C VAL A 84 -8.06 -9.31 -12.60
N VAL A 85 -7.76 -8.15 -13.16
CA VAL A 85 -8.24 -6.85 -12.67
C VAL A 85 -9.50 -6.48 -13.47
N VAL A 86 -10.58 -6.16 -12.76
CA VAL A 86 -11.89 -5.87 -13.34
C VAL A 86 -12.28 -4.42 -13.03
N PRO A 87 -12.26 -3.51 -14.02
CA PRO A 87 -12.80 -2.16 -13.83
C PRO A 87 -14.29 -2.21 -13.51
N LEU A 88 -14.70 -1.47 -12.49
CA LEU A 88 -16.09 -1.33 -12.07
C LEU A 88 -16.57 0.13 -12.26
N PHE A 89 -17.84 0.39 -11.94
CA PHE A 89 -18.40 1.75 -11.95
C PHE A 89 -17.79 2.65 -10.87
N ASP A 90 -18.04 3.93 -10.95
CA ASP A 90 -17.69 4.96 -9.96
C ASP A 90 -16.19 5.00 -9.56
N GLY A 91 -15.33 4.72 -10.55
CA GLY A 91 -13.88 4.75 -10.31
C GLY A 91 -13.39 3.63 -9.40
N LYS A 92 -14.12 2.53 -9.32
CA LYS A 92 -13.75 1.33 -8.57
C LYS A 92 -13.20 0.24 -9.49
N PHE A 93 -12.61 -0.77 -8.88
CA PHE A 93 -12.16 -1.99 -9.55
C PHE A 93 -12.19 -3.17 -8.57
N ALA A 94 -12.13 -4.37 -9.13
CA ALA A 94 -11.97 -5.60 -8.37
C ALA A 94 -10.70 -6.34 -8.81
N ILE A 95 -10.20 -7.20 -7.95
CA ILE A 95 -9.08 -8.09 -8.23
C ILE A 95 -9.54 -9.51 -7.98
N CYS A 96 -9.41 -10.35 -9.00
CA CYS A 96 -9.82 -11.74 -8.98
C CYS A 96 -8.64 -12.66 -9.25
N LYS A 97 -8.74 -13.88 -8.73
CA LYS A 97 -7.85 -15.00 -9.03
C LYS A 97 -8.61 -16.01 -9.88
N VAL A 98 -8.03 -16.45 -10.99
CA VAL A 98 -8.61 -17.50 -11.84
C VAL A 98 -8.54 -18.83 -11.11
N LEU A 99 -9.68 -19.51 -10.97
CA LEU A 99 -9.77 -20.85 -10.41
C LEU A 99 -9.74 -21.93 -11.50
N GLU A 100 -10.44 -21.69 -12.60
CA GLU A 100 -10.50 -22.57 -13.75
C GLU A 100 -10.33 -21.78 -15.05
N PRO A 101 -9.69 -22.36 -16.09
CA PRO A 101 -9.52 -21.68 -17.37
C PRO A 101 -10.86 -21.39 -18.05
N ALA A 102 -10.84 -20.53 -19.07
CA ALA A 102 -12.03 -20.20 -19.86
C ALA A 102 -12.70 -21.46 -20.42
N GLN A 103 -14.02 -21.52 -20.30
CA GLN A 103 -14.89 -22.60 -20.74
C GLN A 103 -16.10 -22.05 -21.49
N SER A 104 -16.78 -22.91 -22.25
CA SER A 104 -18.09 -22.58 -22.84
C SER A 104 -19.10 -22.27 -21.71
N VAL A 105 -19.97 -21.29 -21.95
CA VAL A 105 -21.08 -20.98 -21.04
C VAL A 105 -22.02 -22.14 -20.79
N ASN A 106 -21.95 -23.17 -21.61
CA ASN A 106 -22.77 -24.38 -21.48
C ASN A 106 -22.58 -25.11 -20.13
N ILE A 107 -21.48 -24.86 -19.40
CA ILE A 107 -21.29 -25.39 -18.05
C ILE A 107 -22.30 -24.82 -17.04
N LEU A 108 -22.92 -23.69 -17.34
CA LEU A 108 -23.93 -23.02 -16.51
C LEU A 108 -25.36 -23.35 -16.85
N LYS A 109 -25.60 -24.44 -17.62
CA LYS A 109 -26.94 -24.90 -17.95
C LYS A 109 -27.82 -25.06 -16.71
N GLU A 110 -29.14 -24.91 -16.95
CA GLU A 110 -30.17 -25.15 -15.94
C GLU A 110 -30.14 -24.18 -14.71
N ASN A 111 -29.34 -23.14 -14.78
CA ASN A 111 -29.28 -22.13 -13.71
C ASN A 111 -30.18 -20.93 -14.05
N THR A 112 -30.85 -20.41 -13.03
CA THR A 112 -31.64 -19.17 -13.07
C THR A 112 -30.97 -18.10 -12.26
N LEU A 113 -30.82 -16.89 -12.81
CA LEU A 113 -30.23 -15.75 -12.16
C LEU A 113 -31.20 -14.56 -12.16
N LYS A 114 -31.12 -13.74 -11.12
CA LYS A 114 -31.75 -12.41 -11.14
C LYS A 114 -30.76 -11.41 -11.69
N GLY A 115 -31.24 -10.47 -12.51
CA GLY A 115 -30.43 -9.37 -13.02
C GLY A 115 -29.79 -8.55 -11.90
N TYR A 116 -28.62 -8.01 -12.17
CA TYR A 116 -27.85 -7.24 -11.18
C TYR A 116 -28.46 -5.85 -10.94
N PHE A 117 -28.92 -5.17 -11.98
CA PHE A 117 -29.48 -3.82 -11.91
C PHE A 117 -30.98 -3.80 -11.68
N ASP A 118 -31.70 -4.79 -12.19
CA ASP A 118 -33.13 -4.94 -12.03
C ASP A 118 -33.44 -6.25 -11.32
N LYS A 119 -33.84 -6.14 -10.05
CA LYS A 119 -34.12 -7.29 -9.19
C LYS A 119 -35.35 -8.09 -9.62
N GLU A 120 -36.22 -7.50 -10.47
CA GLU A 120 -37.42 -8.14 -10.96
C GLU A 120 -37.16 -8.98 -12.22
N LYS A 121 -36.09 -8.67 -12.98
CA LYS A 121 -35.68 -9.43 -14.15
C LYS A 121 -35.11 -10.79 -13.79
N ASN A 122 -35.61 -11.81 -14.43
CA ASN A 122 -35.08 -13.17 -14.30
C ASN A 122 -34.32 -13.56 -15.56
N ILE A 123 -33.08 -14.03 -15.35
CA ILE A 123 -32.26 -14.55 -16.44
C ILE A 123 -32.34 -16.08 -16.37
N GLN A 124 -32.80 -16.71 -17.44
CA GLN A 124 -33.04 -18.14 -17.49
C GLN A 124 -32.25 -18.78 -18.63
N TRP A 125 -31.87 -20.04 -18.45
CA TRP A 125 -31.29 -20.88 -19.48
C TRP A 125 -32.42 -21.71 -20.14
N HIS A 126 -32.66 -21.49 -21.40
CA HIS A 126 -33.52 -22.33 -22.26
C HIS A 126 -33.07 -22.27 -23.72
N ASN A 127 -33.42 -23.24 -24.52
CA ASN A 127 -33.04 -23.33 -25.95
C ASN A 127 -31.51 -23.11 -26.16
N ASP A 128 -30.69 -23.71 -25.31
CA ASP A 128 -29.23 -23.61 -25.36
C ASP A 128 -28.68 -22.19 -25.29
N ALA A 129 -29.36 -21.24 -24.60
CA ALA A 129 -28.89 -19.90 -24.38
C ALA A 129 -29.47 -19.30 -23.10
N PHE A 130 -28.84 -18.24 -22.60
CA PHE A 130 -29.47 -17.37 -21.63
C PHE A 130 -30.44 -16.40 -22.31
N TYR A 131 -31.52 -16.12 -21.60
CA TYR A 131 -32.54 -15.16 -21.99
C TYR A 131 -32.85 -14.24 -20.79
N CYS A 132 -33.12 -12.98 -21.10
CA CYS A 132 -33.64 -11.98 -20.17
C CYS A 132 -34.91 -11.42 -20.80
N ASP A 133 -36.06 -11.62 -20.15
CA ASP A 133 -37.36 -11.16 -20.67
C ASP A 133 -37.57 -11.51 -22.14
N ASP A 134 -37.35 -12.77 -22.50
CA ASP A 134 -37.48 -13.34 -23.88
C ASP A 134 -36.41 -12.87 -24.88
N GLU A 135 -35.50 -11.94 -24.50
CA GLU A 135 -34.38 -11.56 -25.34
C GLU A 135 -33.19 -12.49 -25.12
N LYS A 136 -32.64 -13.02 -26.21
CA LYS A 136 -31.45 -13.86 -26.16
C LYS A 136 -30.22 -13.04 -25.83
N ILE A 137 -29.46 -13.46 -24.79
CA ILE A 137 -28.24 -12.83 -24.33
C ILE A 137 -27.02 -13.41 -25.06
N ASP A 138 -26.13 -12.55 -25.60
CA ASP A 138 -24.92 -12.99 -26.28
C ASP A 138 -23.76 -13.22 -25.26
N ILE A 139 -23.80 -14.34 -24.55
CA ILE A 139 -22.69 -14.84 -23.74
C ILE A 139 -22.28 -16.22 -24.26
N GLY A 140 -21.01 -16.34 -24.63
CA GLY A 140 -20.42 -17.57 -25.15
C GLY A 140 -19.49 -18.29 -24.18
N PHE A 141 -18.78 -17.56 -23.34
CA PHE A 141 -17.71 -18.09 -22.54
C PHE A 141 -17.70 -17.52 -21.13
N VAL A 142 -17.17 -18.32 -20.18
CA VAL A 142 -17.01 -17.93 -18.77
C VAL A 142 -15.67 -18.41 -18.22
N VAL A 143 -15.17 -17.69 -17.22
CA VAL A 143 -14.01 -18.06 -16.42
C VAL A 143 -14.43 -18.05 -14.96
N LYS A 144 -14.22 -19.14 -14.25
CA LYS A 144 -14.48 -19.24 -12.82
C LYS A 144 -13.39 -18.52 -12.04
N VAL A 145 -13.79 -17.65 -11.13
CA VAL A 145 -12.86 -16.80 -10.37
C VAL A 145 -13.17 -16.79 -8.88
N ASP A 146 -12.12 -16.56 -8.09
CA ASP A 146 -12.23 -16.13 -6.71
C ASP A 146 -12.02 -14.60 -6.66
N VAL A 147 -12.94 -13.87 -6.05
CA VAL A 147 -12.85 -12.41 -5.91
C VAL A 147 -12.07 -12.09 -4.66
N LEU A 148 -10.77 -11.82 -4.82
CA LEU A 148 -9.88 -11.49 -3.72
C LEU A 148 -10.26 -10.17 -3.06
N PHE A 149 -10.56 -9.16 -3.88
CA PHE A 149 -10.99 -7.85 -3.43
C PHE A 149 -12.05 -7.29 -4.39
N ASP A 150 -13.12 -6.77 -3.82
CA ASP A 150 -14.19 -6.11 -4.56
C ASP A 150 -14.29 -4.62 -4.17
N ASN A 151 -14.77 -3.79 -5.10
CA ASN A 151 -15.04 -2.38 -4.89
C ASN A 151 -13.85 -1.54 -4.37
N LEU A 152 -12.61 -1.89 -4.78
CA LEU A 152 -11.44 -1.09 -4.47
C LEU A 152 -11.55 0.30 -5.11
N SER A 153 -11.32 1.37 -4.33
CA SER A 153 -11.22 2.72 -4.85
C SER A 153 -9.94 2.87 -5.69
N ARG A 154 -10.10 3.29 -6.96
CA ARG A 154 -8.95 3.57 -7.82
C ARG A 154 -8.06 4.69 -7.30
N LYS A 155 -8.66 5.68 -6.62
CA LYS A 155 -7.91 6.79 -6.04
C LYS A 155 -7.01 6.35 -4.89
N GLU A 156 -7.42 5.32 -4.16
CA GLU A 156 -6.75 4.86 -2.95
C GLU A 156 -5.77 3.70 -3.21
N TYR A 157 -6.08 2.83 -4.18
CA TYR A 157 -5.36 1.56 -4.35
C TYR A 157 -4.73 1.37 -5.73
N ALA A 158 -4.91 2.31 -6.69
CA ALA A 158 -4.27 2.20 -7.99
C ALA A 158 -3.26 3.33 -8.21
N ASP A 159 -2.01 2.97 -8.47
CA ASP A 159 -0.99 3.90 -8.92
C ASP A 159 -1.28 4.43 -10.34
N SER A 160 -0.38 5.26 -10.88
CA SER A 160 -0.55 5.86 -12.21
C SER A 160 -0.58 4.82 -13.32
N ALA A 161 0.24 3.77 -13.23
CA ALA A 161 0.34 2.72 -14.25
C ALA A 161 -0.95 1.89 -14.27
N LEU A 162 -1.41 1.40 -13.12
CA LEU A 162 -2.66 0.65 -13.01
C LEU A 162 -3.88 1.52 -13.39
N THR A 163 -3.91 2.79 -12.94
CA THR A 163 -4.97 3.73 -13.31
C THR A 163 -5.06 3.93 -14.83
N SER A 164 -3.94 4.01 -15.53
CA SER A 164 -3.90 4.12 -16.99
C SER A 164 -4.47 2.87 -17.67
N ARG A 165 -4.11 1.68 -17.19
CA ARG A 165 -4.64 0.41 -17.71
C ARG A 165 -6.13 0.25 -17.46
N LEU A 166 -6.62 0.66 -16.30
CA LEU A 166 -8.07 0.62 -15.98
C LEU A 166 -8.93 1.50 -16.90
N LYS A 167 -8.33 2.47 -17.61
CA LYS A 167 -9.02 3.37 -18.55
C LYS A 167 -9.06 2.86 -19.98
N ILE A 168 -8.27 1.85 -20.36
CA ILE A 168 -8.29 1.34 -21.74
C ILE A 168 -9.65 0.72 -22.09
N ARG A 169 -10.11 0.91 -23.33
CA ARG A 169 -11.44 0.45 -23.76
C ARG A 169 -11.49 -1.02 -24.17
N GLN A 170 -10.33 -1.66 -24.30
CA GLN A 170 -10.24 -3.07 -24.66
C GLN A 170 -10.87 -3.95 -23.57
N THR A 171 -11.68 -4.94 -23.96
CA THR A 171 -12.35 -5.85 -23.03
C THR A 171 -11.37 -6.72 -22.28
N ASN A 172 -10.38 -7.31 -22.97
CA ASN A 172 -9.35 -8.14 -22.38
C ASN A 172 -7.97 -7.67 -22.83
N ALA A 173 -7.02 -7.57 -21.89
CA ALA A 173 -5.62 -7.21 -22.18
C ALA A 173 -4.67 -7.93 -21.23
N ASP A 174 -3.48 -8.30 -21.73
CA ASP A 174 -2.35 -8.70 -20.88
C ASP A 174 -1.77 -7.43 -20.26
N ILE A 175 -1.70 -7.39 -18.94
CA ILE A 175 -1.13 -6.28 -18.14
C ILE A 175 0.01 -6.78 -17.23
N THR A 176 0.66 -7.86 -17.62
CA THR A 176 1.76 -8.47 -16.86
C THR A 176 2.95 -7.52 -16.72
N ASP A 177 3.13 -6.60 -17.66
CA ASP A 177 4.13 -5.54 -17.62
C ASP A 177 4.00 -4.60 -16.41
N ILE A 178 2.79 -4.42 -15.89
CA ILE A 178 2.51 -3.63 -14.67
C ILE A 178 2.15 -4.52 -13.46
N SER A 179 2.60 -5.76 -13.45
CA SER A 179 2.29 -6.70 -12.35
C SER A 179 2.66 -6.18 -10.97
N ASN A 180 3.71 -5.34 -10.86
CA ASN A 180 4.10 -4.73 -9.58
C ASN A 180 3.05 -3.76 -9.04
N SER A 181 2.41 -2.96 -9.90
CA SER A 181 1.30 -2.08 -9.52
C SER A 181 0.10 -2.86 -8.99
N VAL A 182 -0.22 -4.00 -9.61
CA VAL A 182 -1.31 -4.87 -9.12
C VAL A 182 -0.95 -5.52 -7.79
N LYS A 183 0.30 -5.99 -7.62
CA LYS A 183 0.77 -6.53 -6.33
C LYS A 183 0.73 -5.49 -5.23
N GLN A 184 1.16 -4.26 -5.53
CA GLN A 184 1.10 -3.16 -4.58
C GLN A 184 -0.34 -2.86 -4.15
N ALA A 185 -1.30 -2.82 -5.08
CA ALA A 185 -2.72 -2.66 -4.75
C ALA A 185 -3.23 -3.77 -3.82
N ILE A 186 -2.85 -5.03 -4.08
CA ILE A 186 -3.19 -6.18 -3.25
C ILE A 186 -2.62 -6.03 -1.83
N GLU A 187 -1.33 -5.71 -1.70
CA GLU A 187 -0.66 -5.57 -0.40
C GLU A 187 -1.18 -4.37 0.39
N SER A 188 -1.40 -3.23 -0.27
CA SER A 188 -1.98 -2.04 0.35
C SER A 188 -3.38 -2.33 0.89
N LYS A 189 -4.21 -3.07 0.14
CA LYS A 189 -5.55 -3.45 0.61
C LYS A 189 -5.51 -4.47 1.75
N LYS A 190 -4.62 -5.47 1.71
CA LYS A 190 -4.44 -6.41 2.83
C LYS A 190 -4.09 -5.72 4.14
N LYS A 191 -3.30 -4.65 4.07
CA LYS A 191 -2.88 -3.85 5.23
C LYS A 191 -3.90 -2.77 5.59
N ASP A 192 -4.97 -2.63 4.81
CA ASP A 192 -5.93 -1.52 4.84
C ASP A 192 -5.25 -0.13 4.87
N LYS A 193 -4.15 -0.02 4.12
CA LYS A 193 -3.33 1.18 4.01
C LYS A 193 -3.37 1.68 2.57
N PRO A 194 -4.18 2.70 2.25
CA PRO A 194 -4.23 3.31 0.92
C PRO A 194 -2.85 3.80 0.46
N LEU A 195 -2.64 3.86 -0.84
CA LEU A 195 -1.44 4.43 -1.44
C LEU A 195 -1.34 5.91 -1.08
N ASN A 196 -0.25 6.27 -0.44
CA ASN A 196 0.07 7.65 -0.10
C ASN A 196 1.43 7.99 -0.68
N PHE A 197 1.44 8.82 -1.72
CA PHE A 197 2.68 9.24 -2.38
C PHE A 197 3.69 9.84 -1.39
N TYR A 198 3.20 10.62 -0.43
CA TYR A 198 4.06 11.27 0.56
C TYR A 198 4.74 10.26 1.48
N ASP A 199 3.96 9.34 2.06
CA ASP A 199 4.51 8.28 2.92
C ASP A 199 5.47 7.37 2.15
N ASP A 200 5.11 6.98 0.92
CA ASP A 200 5.97 6.14 0.06
C ASP A 200 7.29 6.85 -0.29
N ALA A 201 7.25 8.16 -0.50
CA ALA A 201 8.45 8.97 -0.75
C ALA A 201 9.33 9.06 0.50
N ILE A 202 8.74 9.34 1.66
CA ILE A 202 9.48 9.40 2.94
C ILE A 202 10.11 8.05 3.24
N GLU A 203 9.37 6.94 3.15
CA GLU A 203 9.92 5.58 3.43
C GLU A 203 11.15 5.26 2.56
N LYS A 204 11.16 5.71 1.31
CA LYS A 204 12.33 5.53 0.42
C LYS A 204 13.51 6.41 0.80
N LEU A 205 13.25 7.60 1.36
CA LEU A 205 14.29 8.57 1.71
C LEU A 205 14.88 8.33 3.11
N ILE A 206 14.19 7.62 4.01
CA ILE A 206 14.66 7.36 5.37
C ILE A 206 16.06 6.72 5.42
N PRO A 207 16.36 5.63 4.67
CA PRO A 207 17.69 5.02 4.70
C PRO A 207 18.78 5.98 4.23
N GLU A 208 18.51 6.76 3.18
CA GLU A 208 19.45 7.73 2.66
C GLU A 208 19.72 8.86 3.67
N MET A 209 18.67 9.42 4.26
CA MET A 209 18.78 10.44 5.30
C MET A 209 19.57 9.94 6.51
N LEU A 210 19.28 8.71 6.98
CA LEU A 210 20.01 8.11 8.09
C LEU A 210 21.51 7.95 7.77
N ASN A 211 21.83 7.47 6.56
CA ASN A 211 23.22 7.34 6.13
C ASN A 211 23.93 8.70 6.11
N GLN A 212 23.29 9.76 5.61
CA GLN A 212 23.85 11.09 5.62
C GLN A 212 24.10 11.59 7.06
N ILE A 213 23.17 11.35 7.99
CA ILE A 213 23.35 11.70 9.40
C ILE A 213 24.57 10.96 10.00
N VAL A 214 24.64 9.64 9.78
CA VAL A 214 25.68 8.80 10.37
C VAL A 214 27.07 9.09 9.79
N ASP A 215 27.17 9.32 8.47
CA ASP A 215 28.45 9.40 7.77
C ASP A 215 28.98 10.84 7.67
N LYS A 216 28.12 11.86 7.70
CA LYS A 216 28.51 13.26 7.50
C LYS A 216 28.54 14.09 8.79
N LEU A 217 27.80 13.68 9.81
CA LEU A 217 27.79 14.41 11.08
C LEU A 217 28.78 13.77 12.08
N ASN A 218 29.34 14.59 12.93
CA ASN A 218 29.98 14.17 14.17
C ASN A 218 28.99 14.32 15.34
N PRO A 219 29.30 13.88 16.57
CA PRO A 219 28.40 14.01 17.71
C PRO A 219 27.93 15.45 17.95
N ASP A 220 28.79 16.44 17.88
CA ASP A 220 28.42 17.84 18.14
C ASP A 220 27.45 18.37 17.05
N LYS A 221 27.70 18.06 15.80
CA LYS A 221 26.77 18.41 14.69
C LYS A 221 25.44 17.66 14.79
N PHE A 222 25.42 16.45 15.35
CA PHE A 222 24.20 15.72 15.61
C PHE A 222 23.34 16.38 16.69
N GLU A 223 23.96 16.89 17.77
CA GLU A 223 23.30 17.71 18.81
C GLU A 223 22.70 18.99 18.19
N ILE A 224 23.45 19.68 17.31
CA ILE A 224 22.96 20.86 16.58
C ILE A 224 21.78 20.50 15.69
N LEU A 225 21.81 19.36 14.99
CA LEU A 225 20.69 18.89 14.17
C LEU A 225 19.43 18.68 15.01
N ILE A 226 19.56 18.06 16.18
CA ILE A 226 18.45 17.86 17.13
C ILE A 226 17.90 19.22 17.62
N LYS A 227 18.79 20.16 17.99
CA LYS A 227 18.40 21.52 18.34
C LYS A 227 17.58 22.17 17.20
N LYS A 228 18.10 22.17 15.97
CA LYS A 228 17.43 22.75 14.81
C LYS A 228 16.08 22.09 14.53
N TYR A 229 15.99 20.77 14.70
CA TYR A 229 14.74 20.06 14.59
C TYR A 229 13.70 20.54 15.61
N THR A 230 14.08 20.67 16.88
CA THR A 230 13.17 21.14 17.94
C THR A 230 12.79 22.62 17.77
N GLU A 231 13.71 23.46 17.29
CA GLU A 231 13.41 24.87 16.91
C GLU A 231 12.36 24.92 15.78
N LYS A 232 12.44 24.03 14.81
CA LYS A 232 11.40 23.91 13.74
C LYS A 232 10.03 23.52 14.29
N LEU A 233 9.98 22.81 15.39
CA LEU A 233 8.75 22.47 16.11
C LEU A 233 8.22 23.64 16.96
N GLY A 234 8.93 24.77 17.02
CA GLY A 234 8.54 25.95 17.77
C GLY A 234 9.15 26.04 19.17
N ALA A 235 10.16 25.24 19.48
CA ALA A 235 10.88 25.34 20.75
C ALA A 235 11.94 26.42 20.70
N ASN A 236 12.27 26.97 21.89
CA ASN A 236 13.52 27.64 22.14
C ASN A 236 14.53 26.60 22.66
N ALA A 237 15.53 26.23 21.84
CA ALA A 237 16.40 25.09 22.14
C ALA A 237 17.84 25.49 22.30
N THR A 238 18.53 24.80 23.23
CA THR A 238 19.95 25.05 23.56
C THR A 238 20.71 23.74 23.63
N VAL A 239 21.89 23.68 23.00
CA VAL A 239 22.86 22.63 23.21
C VAL A 239 23.61 22.94 24.49
N LEU A 240 23.63 22.01 25.44
CA LEU A 240 24.30 22.20 26.71
C LEU A 240 25.81 21.91 26.58
N SER A 241 26.64 22.84 27.03
CA SER A 241 28.08 22.61 27.00
C SER A 241 28.51 21.59 28.09
N LYS A 242 29.40 20.69 27.72
CA LYS A 242 29.91 19.61 28.61
C LYS A 242 30.54 20.12 29.92
N ASN A 243 30.79 21.43 30.06
CA ASN A 243 31.51 22.04 31.16
C ASN A 243 30.68 23.00 32.03
N GLN A 244 29.42 23.25 31.74
CA GLN A 244 28.65 24.33 32.37
C GLN A 244 27.93 23.96 33.67
N HIS A 245 27.73 22.69 33.97
CA HIS A 245 27.04 22.30 35.21
C HIS A 245 27.84 21.23 35.91
N GLY A 246 28.17 21.47 37.17
CA GLY A 246 28.90 20.53 38.02
C GLY A 246 28.26 19.16 38.02
N LYS A 247 28.74 18.28 37.13
CA LYS A 247 28.25 16.94 36.94
C LYS A 247 28.44 16.13 38.20
N LYS A 248 27.43 16.12 39.06
CA LYS A 248 27.32 15.10 40.07
C LYS A 248 26.71 13.86 39.44
N ASP A 249 27.48 12.80 39.44
CA ASP A 249 27.03 11.43 39.22
C ASP A 249 26.09 11.18 38.05
N TYR A 250 26.65 11.05 36.83
CA TYR A 250 25.99 10.44 35.68
C TYR A 250 24.70 11.13 35.16
N ALA A 251 24.45 12.39 35.52
CA ALA A 251 23.33 13.16 34.98
C ALA A 251 23.80 13.96 33.75
N ASP A 252 23.18 13.75 32.62
CA ASP A 252 23.54 14.45 31.39
C ASP A 252 22.36 14.61 30.44
N ALA A 253 22.25 15.80 29.84
CA ALA A 253 21.46 16.08 28.68
C ALA A 253 22.32 16.83 27.67
N ASP A 254 22.16 16.58 26.39
CA ASP A 254 22.92 17.25 25.33
C ASP A 254 22.15 18.45 24.78
N VAL A 255 20.82 18.35 24.71
CA VAL A 255 19.95 19.41 24.22
C VAL A 255 18.75 19.57 25.14
N VAL A 256 18.36 20.81 25.41
CA VAL A 256 17.10 21.16 26.08
C VAL A 256 16.27 22.05 25.16
N ALA A 257 15.01 21.71 24.99
CA ALA A 257 14.08 22.40 24.11
C ALA A 257 12.84 22.87 24.90
N PHE A 258 12.68 24.17 25.08
CA PHE A 258 11.58 24.80 25.80
C PHE A 258 10.43 25.18 24.85
N PHE A 259 9.25 24.69 25.13
CA PHE A 259 8.01 25.09 24.48
C PHE A 259 7.23 26.03 25.42
N ASP A 260 7.57 27.32 25.37
CA ASP A 260 7.09 28.33 26.33
C ASP A 260 5.57 28.45 26.37
N ASN A 261 4.91 28.31 25.24
CA ASN A 261 3.46 28.44 25.12
C ASN A 261 2.67 27.35 25.87
N ILE A 262 3.25 26.17 26.04
CA ILE A 262 2.60 25.01 26.68
C ILE A 262 3.33 24.59 27.97
N LYS A 263 4.37 25.33 28.35
CA LYS A 263 5.19 25.06 29.55
C LYS A 263 5.71 23.61 29.60
N VAL A 264 6.27 23.14 28.48
CA VAL A 264 6.92 21.83 28.35
C VAL A 264 8.38 22.04 27.98
N ALA A 265 9.29 21.33 28.63
CA ALA A 265 10.69 21.25 28.28
C ALA A 265 11.03 19.78 27.90
N ILE A 266 11.56 19.58 26.70
CA ILE A 266 12.07 18.27 26.28
C ILE A 266 13.56 18.23 26.59
N LEU A 267 13.96 17.28 27.44
CA LEU A 267 15.34 17.00 27.80
C LEU A 267 15.85 15.88 26.90
N ILE A 268 16.91 16.11 26.14
CA ILE A 268 17.34 15.18 25.10
C ILE A 268 18.78 14.73 25.34
N GLN A 269 18.99 13.42 25.49
CA GLN A 269 20.27 12.78 25.40
C GLN A 269 20.50 12.30 23.97
N ALA A 270 21.58 12.73 23.34
CA ALA A 270 21.94 12.38 21.97
C ALA A 270 23.03 11.29 21.97
N LYS A 271 22.89 10.28 21.12
CA LYS A 271 23.91 9.24 20.92
C LYS A 271 24.17 9.04 19.43
N HIS A 272 25.33 9.47 18.98
CA HIS A 272 25.79 9.34 17.61
C HIS A 272 26.81 8.19 17.49
N HIS A 273 26.32 7.01 17.12
CA HIS A 273 27.17 5.82 16.87
C HIS A 273 26.45 4.78 16.05
N LYS A 274 27.20 3.82 15.50
CA LYS A 274 26.65 2.64 14.81
C LYS A 274 26.40 1.53 15.83
N GLY A 275 25.44 0.67 15.54
CA GLY A 275 25.08 -0.47 16.39
C GLY A 275 23.93 -0.17 17.36
N GLU A 276 23.96 -0.79 18.51
CA GLU A 276 22.88 -0.76 19.50
C GLU A 276 23.18 0.24 20.62
N THR A 277 22.18 0.99 21.08
CA THR A 277 22.31 1.90 22.23
C THR A 277 21.86 1.20 23.52
N ASN A 278 22.74 1.15 24.51
CA ASN A 278 22.51 0.51 25.81
C ASN A 278 21.73 1.39 26.80
N GLY A 279 21.45 0.86 28.01
CA GLY A 279 20.70 1.53 29.06
C GLY A 279 21.37 2.76 29.68
N TRP A 280 22.66 2.99 29.42
CA TRP A 280 23.41 4.12 30.01
C TRP A 280 22.84 5.49 29.59
N ALA A 281 22.47 5.67 28.33
CA ALA A 281 21.86 6.91 27.85
C ALA A 281 20.55 7.23 28.58
N VAL A 282 19.79 6.19 28.91
CA VAL A 282 18.51 6.30 29.65
C VAL A 282 18.80 6.74 31.09
N GLU A 283 19.81 6.16 31.75
CA GLU A 283 20.20 6.55 33.12
C GLU A 283 20.68 8.01 33.21
N GLN A 284 21.46 8.46 32.22
CA GLN A 284 21.95 9.84 32.18
C GLN A 284 20.78 10.84 32.18
N ILE A 285 19.81 10.66 31.30
CA ILE A 285 18.66 11.59 31.16
C ILE A 285 17.68 11.50 32.34
N VAL A 286 17.51 10.30 32.94
CA VAL A 286 16.73 10.14 34.18
C VAL A 286 17.33 10.93 35.32
N ASN A 287 18.63 10.80 35.52
CA ASN A 287 19.33 11.48 36.59
C ASN A 287 19.33 13.00 36.38
N TYR A 288 19.49 13.46 35.14
CA TYR A 288 19.38 14.88 34.81
C TYR A 288 17.98 15.43 35.13
N LYS A 289 16.94 14.73 34.74
CA LYS A 289 15.55 15.12 35.08
C LYS A 289 15.34 15.22 36.59
N LYS A 290 15.83 14.24 37.38
CA LYS A 290 15.72 14.25 38.84
C LYS A 290 16.45 15.44 39.47
N GLN A 291 17.59 15.85 38.91
CA GLN A 291 18.30 17.04 39.37
C GLN A 291 17.50 18.31 39.14
N LEU A 292 16.82 18.43 37.97
CA LEU A 292 15.97 19.58 37.66
C LEU A 292 14.71 19.66 38.52
N GLU A 293 14.22 18.53 39.00
CA GLU A 293 13.06 18.44 39.90
C GLU A 293 13.42 18.58 41.38
N ASP A 294 14.75 18.69 41.74
CA ASP A 294 15.20 18.92 43.11
C ASP A 294 15.07 20.43 43.45
N PRO A 295 14.26 20.80 44.45
CA PRO A 295 14.09 22.21 44.85
C PRO A 295 15.36 22.91 45.33
N ASN A 296 16.41 22.14 45.67
CA ASN A 296 17.71 22.69 46.14
C ASN A 296 18.70 22.87 44.96
N TYR A 297 18.31 22.54 43.75
CA TYR A 297 19.16 22.68 42.56
C TYR A 297 18.93 24.04 41.92
N GLU A 298 19.90 24.96 42.13
CA GLU A 298 19.89 26.27 41.49
C GLU A 298 20.21 26.13 40.00
N LEU A 299 19.23 26.42 39.17
CA LEU A 299 19.38 26.51 37.71
C LEU A 299 19.55 27.97 37.31
N ASP A 300 20.50 28.25 36.41
CA ASP A 300 20.60 29.54 35.70
C ASP A 300 19.46 29.81 34.71
N ILE A 301 18.46 28.95 34.66
CA ILE A 301 17.31 29.02 33.76
C ILE A 301 16.05 29.13 34.62
N ASP A 302 15.17 30.07 34.31
CA ASP A 302 13.85 30.25 34.94
C ASP A 302 12.95 29.03 34.62
N ALA A 303 13.24 27.93 35.30
CA ALA A 303 12.69 26.60 35.05
C ALA A 303 11.42 26.28 35.86
N ASP A 304 11.02 27.24 36.72
CA ASP A 304 9.94 27.07 37.70
C ASP A 304 8.59 27.01 37.00
N ASN A 305 8.15 26.06 36.40
CA ASN A 305 6.81 25.80 35.87
C ASN A 305 6.76 24.95 34.57
N TYR A 306 7.87 24.29 34.21
CA TYR A 306 7.86 23.40 33.05
C TYR A 306 7.63 21.94 33.46
N THR A 307 6.88 21.25 32.60
CA THR A 307 6.79 19.77 32.65
C THR A 307 7.96 19.20 31.84
N TYR A 308 8.84 18.44 32.48
CA TYR A 308 10.01 17.85 31.85
C TYR A 308 9.73 16.51 31.21
N ILE A 309 9.96 16.39 29.90
CA ILE A 309 9.79 15.16 29.12
C ILE A 309 11.14 14.67 28.61
N PRO A 310 11.67 13.56 29.15
CA PRO A 310 12.98 13.06 28.74
C PRO A 310 12.88 12.22 27.46
N TRP A 311 13.81 12.47 26.51
CA TRP A 311 13.99 11.73 25.27
C TRP A 311 15.43 11.24 25.16
N VAL A 312 15.62 10.06 24.53
CA VAL A 312 16.92 9.62 24.02
C VAL A 312 16.81 9.50 22.51
N ILE A 313 17.62 10.26 21.79
CA ILE A 313 17.71 10.20 20.32
C ILE A 313 19.04 9.56 19.96
N SER A 314 19.01 8.48 19.19
CA SER A 314 20.22 7.77 18.77
C SER A 314 20.21 7.51 17.27
N THR A 315 21.40 7.51 16.66
CA THR A 315 21.57 7.05 15.27
C THR A 315 21.60 5.52 15.14
N CYS A 316 21.42 4.79 16.23
CA CYS A 316 21.39 3.32 16.23
C CYS A 316 20.23 2.73 15.41
N GLU A 317 20.37 1.47 15.03
CA GLU A 317 19.27 0.73 14.38
C GLU A 317 18.17 0.38 15.38
N ASP A 318 18.55 0.00 16.60
CA ASP A 318 17.64 -0.31 17.70
C ASP A 318 18.29 -0.07 19.06
N PHE A 319 17.49 -0.05 20.09
CA PHE A 319 17.91 0.03 21.49
C PHE A 319 17.95 -1.37 22.10
N SER A 320 18.87 -1.59 23.05
CA SER A 320 18.92 -2.84 23.81
C SER A 320 17.65 -3.08 24.62
N ASP A 321 17.36 -4.34 24.93
CA ASP A 321 16.22 -4.68 25.78
C ASP A 321 16.33 -4.03 27.16
N GLU A 322 17.55 -3.90 27.70
CA GLU A 322 17.82 -3.16 28.92
C GLU A 322 17.40 -1.70 28.80
N ALA A 323 17.79 -1.01 27.71
CA ALA A 323 17.40 0.38 27.45
C ALA A 323 15.89 0.53 27.32
N LYS A 324 15.25 -0.37 26.59
CA LYS A 324 13.78 -0.36 26.40
C LYS A 324 13.03 -0.55 27.72
N ASN A 325 13.47 -1.47 28.58
CA ASN A 325 12.86 -1.72 29.88
C ASN A 325 13.03 -0.51 30.81
N LYS A 326 14.26 0.01 30.95
CA LYS A 326 14.54 1.22 31.76
C LYS A 326 13.73 2.43 31.28
N ALA A 327 13.64 2.64 29.97
CA ALA A 327 12.89 3.74 29.38
C ALA A 327 11.39 3.63 29.66
N LYS A 328 10.83 2.43 29.58
CA LYS A 328 9.42 2.17 29.92
C LYS A 328 9.11 2.50 31.37
N ASP A 329 9.95 2.03 32.31
CA ASP A 329 9.77 2.26 33.76
C ASP A 329 9.89 3.74 34.11
N SER A 330 10.77 4.48 33.41
CA SER A 330 11.01 5.89 33.63
C SER A 330 10.24 6.85 32.74
N LYS A 331 9.34 6.33 31.88
CA LYS A 331 8.53 7.09 30.91
C LYS A 331 9.38 7.95 29.97
N ILE A 332 10.44 7.38 29.42
CA ILE A 332 11.35 8.03 28.47
C ILE A 332 10.99 7.62 27.05
N ARG A 333 10.96 8.57 26.13
CA ARG A 333 10.83 8.29 24.72
C ARG A 333 12.19 7.93 24.13
N LEU A 334 12.26 6.74 23.53
CA LEU A 334 13.41 6.31 22.74
C LEU A 334 13.13 6.57 21.26
N ILE A 335 14.05 7.21 20.56
CA ILE A 335 13.94 7.54 19.14
C ILE A 335 15.20 7.00 18.46
N ASN A 336 15.04 5.95 17.65
CA ASN A 336 16.16 5.37 16.90
C ASN A 336 16.45 6.18 15.61
N GLY A 337 17.52 5.81 14.90
CA GLY A 337 17.97 6.55 13.73
C GLY A 337 16.95 6.60 12.60
N LYS A 338 16.20 5.54 12.37
CA LYS A 338 15.13 5.50 11.34
C LYS A 338 13.95 6.40 11.71
N GLU A 339 13.54 6.34 12.98
CA GLU A 339 12.46 7.20 13.48
C GLU A 339 12.87 8.67 13.42
N PHE A 340 14.09 9.02 13.82
CA PHE A 340 14.57 10.40 13.77
C PHE A 340 14.71 10.90 12.32
N ALA A 341 15.24 10.09 11.41
CA ALA A 341 15.30 10.42 9.99
C ALA A 341 13.90 10.69 9.41
N ARG A 342 12.91 9.88 9.77
CA ARG A 342 11.50 10.11 9.41
C ARG A 342 11.00 11.45 9.94
N MET A 343 11.21 11.72 11.24
CA MET A 343 10.78 12.96 11.88
C MET A 343 11.35 14.20 11.19
N ILE A 344 12.61 14.15 10.75
CA ILE A 344 13.25 15.23 9.99
C ILE A 344 12.59 15.42 8.62
N LEU A 345 12.37 14.32 7.87
CA LEU A 345 11.78 14.37 6.55
C LEU A 345 10.34 14.90 6.60
N GLU A 346 9.55 14.48 7.58
CA GLU A 346 8.17 14.95 7.77
C GLU A 346 8.10 16.44 8.10
N GLN A 347 9.09 16.98 8.80
CA GLN A 347 9.18 18.42 9.06
C GLN A 347 9.72 19.24 7.88
N GLY A 348 10.15 18.59 6.80
CA GLY A 348 10.67 19.27 5.61
C GLY A 348 11.88 20.14 5.93
N LEU A 349 12.82 19.63 6.72
CA LEU A 349 14.05 20.34 7.08
C LEU A 349 14.95 20.46 5.84
N GLN A 350 14.68 21.46 5.02
CA GLN A 350 15.53 21.88 3.92
C GLN A 350 16.49 22.96 4.39
N ASN A 351 17.73 22.95 3.90
CA ASN A 351 18.73 23.98 4.14
C ASN A 351 19.04 24.23 5.63
N ILE A 352 19.33 23.15 6.39
CA ILE A 352 19.85 23.29 7.74
C ILE A 352 21.32 23.67 7.65
N ASP A 353 21.66 24.85 8.12
CA ASP A 353 23.03 25.24 8.37
C ASP A 353 23.46 24.65 9.71
N LEU A 354 24.54 23.85 9.67
CA LEU A 354 25.14 23.19 10.83
C LEU A 354 26.50 23.81 11.23
N GLU A 355 26.81 24.99 10.68
CA GLU A 355 28.04 25.73 11.05
C GLU A 355 27.93 26.39 12.42
#